data_e46c41ac5e8e8aca8de40439aeed06e7
#
_entry.id   e46c41ac5e8e8aca8de40439aeed06e7
#
_cell.length_a   1.000
_cell.length_b   1.000
_cell.length_c   1.000
_cell.angle_alpha   90.00
_cell.angle_beta   90.00
_cell.angle_gamma   90.00
#
_symmetry.space_group_name_H-M   'P 1'
#
loop_
_entity.id
_entity.type
_entity.pdbx_description
1 polymer ?
#
loop_
_entity_poly.entity_id
_entity_poly.type
_entity_poly.pdbx_seq_one_letter_code
_entity_poly.pdbx_strand_id
1 'polypeptide(L)'
;MKPIRLLIISGSERTGSFNRSLARVAAATARRDGCEVTEFDLRTLALPLYDGDIEHDAGVPAAALQLRDALRAHDALLLVTPEYNAFPTPLVLNAFDWMSRIPAAAPGGGGLATTANKPAALLSASPGPLGGLRSMNLLRQYLGGAFAMIVVPQQFALGRAGEAFDAAGALKEARSQHSVEGVLTAVGDLATALKAG
;
A
#
# COMPACT_ATOMS: atom_id res chain seq x y z
N MET A 1 -3.51 -3.48 24.95
CA MET A 1 -2.50 -3.71 23.88
C MET A 1 -2.14 -2.37 23.24
N LYS A 2 -0.92 -2.22 22.74
CA LYS A 2 -0.57 -0.99 21.96
C LYS A 2 -1.36 -0.99 20.67
N PRO A 3 -1.82 0.17 20.17
CA PRO A 3 -2.53 0.26 18.89
C PRO A 3 -1.67 -0.27 17.74
N ILE A 4 -2.32 -0.77 16.70
CA ILE A 4 -1.64 -1.17 15.47
C ILE A 4 -1.25 0.08 14.71
N ARG A 5 0.03 0.17 14.31
CA ARG A 5 0.54 1.23 13.43
C ARG A 5 0.36 0.77 11.99
N LEU A 6 -0.58 1.39 11.30
CA LEU A 6 -0.93 1.05 9.92
C LEU A 6 -0.36 2.10 8.96
N LEU A 7 0.49 1.65 8.02
CA LEU A 7 0.94 2.47 6.90
C LEU A 7 -0.04 2.31 5.75
N ILE A 8 -0.64 3.41 5.30
CA ILE A 8 -1.50 3.43 4.11
C ILE A 8 -0.73 4.12 2.99
N ILE A 9 -0.40 3.36 1.95
CA ILE A 9 0.32 3.86 0.77
C ILE A 9 -0.66 4.10 -0.37
N SER A 10 -0.65 5.32 -0.94
CA SER A 10 -1.33 5.62 -2.19
C SER A 10 -0.38 5.48 -3.38
N GLY A 11 -0.70 4.55 -4.29
CA GLY A 11 0.06 4.25 -5.51
C GLY A 11 -0.45 4.98 -6.76
N SER A 12 -1.04 6.19 -6.62
CA SER A 12 -1.57 6.96 -7.75
C SER A 12 -0.94 8.34 -7.86
N GLU A 13 -0.45 8.70 -9.04
CA GLU A 13 0.11 10.02 -9.34
C GLU A 13 -0.95 11.09 -9.62
N ARG A 14 -2.16 10.68 -10.02
CA ARG A 14 -3.19 11.59 -10.50
C ARG A 14 -3.76 12.48 -9.37
N THR A 15 -3.82 13.79 -9.59
CA THR A 15 -4.62 14.71 -8.78
C THR A 15 -6.11 14.32 -8.91
N GLY A 16 -6.85 14.25 -7.82
CA GLY A 16 -8.25 13.78 -7.82
C GLY A 16 -8.38 12.26 -8.07
N SER A 17 -7.38 11.48 -7.70
CA SER A 17 -7.40 10.02 -7.83
C SER A 17 -8.47 9.38 -6.94
N PHE A 18 -9.29 8.48 -7.51
CA PHE A 18 -10.22 7.64 -6.75
C PHE A 18 -9.51 6.76 -5.71
N ASN A 19 -8.29 6.32 -6.00
CA ASN A 19 -7.49 5.54 -5.06
C ASN A 19 -7.05 6.39 -3.86
N ARG A 20 -6.75 7.67 -4.04
CA ARG A 20 -6.50 8.59 -2.92
C ARG A 20 -7.75 8.83 -2.09
N SER A 21 -8.92 8.95 -2.72
CA SER A 21 -10.19 9.05 -2.00
C SER A 21 -10.48 7.78 -1.20
N LEU A 22 -10.27 6.61 -1.80
CA LEU A 22 -10.43 5.33 -1.12
C LEU A 22 -9.41 5.15 0.03
N ALA A 23 -8.16 5.59 -0.15
CA ALA A 23 -7.15 5.59 0.92
C ALA A 23 -7.55 6.47 2.10
N ARG A 24 -8.14 7.67 1.86
CA ARG A 24 -8.66 8.53 2.93
C ARG A 24 -9.83 7.90 3.68
N VAL A 25 -10.75 7.25 2.97
CA VAL A 25 -11.84 6.48 3.60
C VAL A 25 -11.27 5.39 4.50
N ALA A 26 -10.32 4.60 3.99
CA ALA A 26 -9.66 3.57 4.77
C ALA A 26 -8.92 4.14 5.99
N ALA A 27 -8.23 5.27 5.83
CA ALA A 27 -7.52 5.95 6.91
C ALA A 27 -8.48 6.44 8.01
N ALA A 28 -9.60 7.07 7.62
CA ALA A 28 -10.61 7.52 8.57
C ALA A 28 -11.25 6.34 9.33
N THR A 29 -11.56 5.25 8.61
CA THR A 29 -12.09 4.02 9.19
C THR A 29 -11.10 3.40 10.17
N ALA A 30 -9.84 3.21 9.79
CA ALA A 30 -8.83 2.61 10.64
C ALA A 30 -8.56 3.44 11.92
N ARG A 31 -8.54 4.78 11.82
CA ARG A 31 -8.40 5.68 12.98
C ARG A 31 -9.59 5.56 13.92
N ARG A 32 -10.82 5.54 13.40
CA ARG A 32 -12.04 5.31 14.18
C ARG A 32 -11.96 4.00 14.96
N ASP A 33 -11.38 2.97 14.35
CA ASP A 33 -11.25 1.62 14.93
C ASP A 33 -9.98 1.48 15.79
N GLY A 34 -9.29 2.60 16.13
CA GLY A 34 -8.20 2.66 17.10
C GLY A 34 -6.79 2.40 16.57
N CYS A 35 -6.59 2.36 15.25
CA CYS A 35 -5.25 2.27 14.67
C CYS A 35 -4.53 3.63 14.66
N GLU A 36 -3.20 3.59 14.86
CA GLU A 36 -2.32 4.71 14.51
C GLU A 36 -2.03 4.66 13.01
N VAL A 37 -2.50 5.67 12.25
CA VAL A 37 -2.44 5.65 10.78
C VAL A 37 -1.49 6.72 10.25
N THR A 38 -0.54 6.29 9.43
CA THR A 38 0.28 7.16 8.57
C THR A 38 -0.14 6.98 7.12
N GLU A 39 -0.50 8.08 6.47
CA GLU A 39 -0.75 8.13 5.03
C GLU A 39 0.54 8.52 4.29
N PHE A 40 0.93 7.72 3.30
CA PHE A 40 2.18 7.89 2.56
C PHE A 40 1.89 7.97 1.06
N ASP A 41 2.34 9.03 0.42
CA ASP A 41 2.16 9.26 -1.01
C ASP A 41 3.47 8.96 -1.75
N LEU A 42 3.51 7.85 -2.49
CA LEU A 42 4.70 7.45 -3.25
C LEU A 42 5.17 8.52 -4.25
N ARG A 43 4.25 9.34 -4.75
CA ARG A 43 4.60 10.42 -5.69
C ARG A 43 5.61 11.41 -5.10
N THR A 44 5.57 11.63 -3.78
CA THR A 44 6.46 12.59 -3.12
C THR A 44 7.92 12.13 -3.10
N LEU A 45 8.17 10.85 -3.34
CA LEU A 45 9.53 10.31 -3.40
C LEU A 45 10.31 10.78 -4.64
N ALA A 46 9.59 11.12 -5.72
CA ALA A 46 10.18 11.55 -7.00
C ALA A 46 11.37 10.68 -7.45
N LEU A 47 11.25 9.36 -7.27
CA LEU A 47 12.29 8.41 -7.63
C LEU A 47 12.49 8.38 -9.15
N PRO A 48 13.73 8.36 -9.65
CA PRO A 48 13.98 8.09 -11.05
C PRO A 48 13.46 6.68 -11.38
N LEU A 49 13.19 6.44 -12.65
CA LEU A 49 12.93 5.04 -13.07
C LEU A 49 14.17 4.21 -12.71
N TYR A 50 13.93 3.03 -12.13
CA TYR A 50 15.04 2.15 -11.72
C TYR A 50 15.90 1.81 -12.95
N ASP A 51 17.18 2.00 -12.77
CA ASP A 51 18.23 1.70 -13.74
C ASP A 51 19.46 1.24 -12.97
N GLY A 52 20.04 0.09 -13.38
CA GLY A 52 21.22 -0.48 -12.75
C GLY A 52 22.46 0.39 -12.89
N ASP A 53 22.58 1.19 -13.95
CA ASP A 53 23.70 2.12 -14.13
C ASP A 53 23.58 3.30 -13.16
N ILE A 54 22.36 3.81 -12.95
CA ILE A 54 22.12 4.86 -11.93
C ILE A 54 22.44 4.32 -10.53
N GLU A 55 22.04 3.06 -10.23
CA GLU A 55 22.37 2.43 -8.95
C GLU A 55 23.89 2.29 -8.78
N HIS A 56 24.62 1.87 -9.83
CA HIS A 56 26.06 1.71 -9.79
C HIS A 56 26.79 3.03 -9.55
N ASP A 57 26.41 4.08 -10.28
CA ASP A 57 27.12 5.35 -10.30
C ASP A 57 26.77 6.27 -9.12
N ALA A 58 25.49 6.27 -8.69
CA ALA A 58 24.97 7.18 -7.67
C ALA A 58 24.47 6.48 -6.41
N GLY A 59 24.37 5.16 -6.42
CA GLY A 59 23.78 4.39 -5.32
C GLY A 59 22.27 4.47 -5.26
N VAL A 60 21.72 3.90 -4.17
CA VAL A 60 20.27 3.92 -3.94
C VAL A 60 19.83 5.32 -3.54
N PRO A 61 18.81 5.93 -4.21
CA PRO A 61 18.31 7.25 -3.87
C PRO A 61 17.86 7.34 -2.40
N ALA A 62 18.19 8.46 -1.72
CA ALA A 62 17.79 8.69 -0.33
C ALA A 62 16.27 8.62 -0.13
N ALA A 63 15.48 8.94 -1.16
CA ALA A 63 14.02 8.80 -1.12
C ALA A 63 13.55 7.35 -0.97
N ALA A 64 14.29 6.35 -1.46
CA ALA A 64 13.97 4.94 -1.24
C ALA A 64 14.11 4.54 0.24
N LEU A 65 15.06 5.14 0.97
CA LEU A 65 15.20 4.96 2.41
C LEU A 65 13.97 5.45 3.18
N GLN A 66 13.31 6.50 2.72
CA GLN A 66 12.07 7.01 3.34
C GLN A 66 10.95 5.96 3.28
N LEU A 67 10.78 5.27 2.14
CA LEU A 67 9.80 4.19 2.01
C LEU A 67 10.14 3.01 2.94
N ARG A 68 11.41 2.58 2.94
CA ARG A 68 11.91 1.53 3.84
C ARG A 68 11.64 1.88 5.31
N ASP A 69 11.96 3.11 5.72
CA ASP A 69 11.80 3.55 7.10
C ASP A 69 10.32 3.67 7.49
N ALA A 70 9.47 4.14 6.57
CA ALA A 70 8.03 4.12 6.76
C ALA A 70 7.50 2.68 6.97
N LEU A 71 7.89 1.75 6.11
CA LEU A 71 7.51 0.34 6.28
C LEU A 71 8.02 -0.23 7.61
N ARG A 72 9.27 0.05 7.98
CA ARG A 72 9.87 -0.44 9.22
C ARG A 72 9.18 0.11 10.47
N ALA A 73 8.73 1.35 10.44
CA ALA A 73 8.07 2.00 11.58
C ALA A 73 6.65 1.49 11.83
N HIS A 74 6.05 0.77 10.88
CA HIS A 74 4.65 0.33 10.96
C HIS A 74 4.52 -1.20 11.04
N ASP A 75 3.43 -1.64 11.63
CA ASP A 75 3.14 -3.04 11.90
C ASP A 75 2.47 -3.74 10.70
N ALA A 76 1.78 -2.98 9.86
CA ALA A 76 1.08 -3.47 8.67
C ALA A 76 1.08 -2.44 7.55
N LEU A 77 0.89 -2.92 6.32
CA LEU A 77 0.73 -2.12 5.10
C LEU A 77 -0.69 -2.27 4.54
N LEU A 78 -1.33 -1.14 4.19
CA LEU A 78 -2.45 -1.10 3.27
C LEU A 78 -1.99 -0.37 1.99
N LEU A 79 -1.92 -1.09 0.87
CA LEU A 79 -1.59 -0.52 -0.43
C LEU A 79 -2.87 -0.24 -1.22
N VAL A 80 -3.12 1.03 -1.57
CA VAL A 80 -4.29 1.48 -2.33
C VAL A 80 -3.81 2.03 -3.67
N THR A 81 -4.02 1.29 -4.76
CA THR A 81 -3.40 1.60 -6.05
C THR A 81 -4.31 1.27 -7.23
N PRO A 82 -4.29 2.09 -8.30
CA PRO A 82 -5.07 1.80 -9.50
C PRO A 82 -4.46 0.67 -10.33
N GLU A 83 -5.23 0.27 -11.33
CA GLU A 83 -4.82 -0.63 -12.39
C GLU A 83 -4.50 0.18 -13.65
N TYR A 84 -3.35 -0.05 -14.28
CA TYR A 84 -2.97 0.44 -15.60
C TYR A 84 -2.83 -0.74 -16.56
N ASN A 85 -3.75 -0.83 -17.55
CA ASN A 85 -3.72 -1.89 -18.56
C ASN A 85 -3.64 -3.31 -17.96
N ALA A 86 -4.48 -3.60 -16.98
CA ALA A 86 -4.53 -4.87 -16.23
C ALA A 86 -3.31 -5.14 -15.34
N PHE A 87 -2.43 -4.17 -15.11
CA PHE A 87 -1.18 -4.35 -14.37
C PHE A 87 -1.04 -3.34 -13.21
N PRO A 88 -0.16 -3.60 -12.21
CA PRO A 88 0.23 -2.61 -11.20
C PRO A 88 0.83 -1.35 -11.82
N THR A 89 0.70 -0.24 -11.12
CA THR A 89 1.24 1.02 -11.63
C THR A 89 2.76 1.04 -11.63
N PRO A 90 3.40 1.67 -12.63
CA PRO A 90 4.86 1.87 -12.63
C PRO A 90 5.36 2.55 -11.36
N LEU A 91 4.58 3.49 -10.80
CA LEU A 91 4.92 4.18 -9.55
C LEU A 91 5.14 3.21 -8.39
N VAL A 92 4.24 2.22 -8.22
CA VAL A 92 4.35 1.20 -7.17
C VAL A 92 5.54 0.30 -7.43
N LEU A 93 5.65 -0.25 -8.65
CA LEU A 93 6.74 -1.14 -9.01
C LEU A 93 8.09 -0.47 -8.82
N ASN A 94 8.28 0.72 -9.39
CA ASN A 94 9.52 1.49 -9.28
C ASN A 94 9.93 1.79 -7.83
N ALA A 95 8.96 2.17 -6.99
CA ALA A 95 9.25 2.46 -5.58
C ALA A 95 9.73 1.21 -4.83
N PHE A 96 9.11 0.06 -5.08
CA PHE A 96 9.51 -1.20 -4.47
C PHE A 96 10.80 -1.76 -5.09
N ASP A 97 11.04 -1.56 -6.39
CA ASP A 97 12.30 -1.95 -7.04
C ASP A 97 13.47 -1.20 -6.38
N TRP A 98 13.43 0.13 -6.28
CA TRP A 98 14.45 0.90 -5.57
C TRP A 98 14.60 0.49 -4.11
N MET A 99 13.49 0.29 -3.40
CA MET A 99 13.55 -0.12 -2.00
C MET A 99 14.25 -1.48 -1.84
N SER A 100 14.04 -2.42 -2.75
CA SER A 100 14.67 -3.75 -2.72
C SER A 100 16.19 -3.68 -2.81
N ARG A 101 16.74 -2.61 -3.41
CA ARG A 101 18.18 -2.41 -3.60
C ARG A 101 18.90 -1.91 -2.35
N ILE A 102 18.19 -1.52 -1.30
CA ILE A 102 18.80 -1.08 -0.05
C ILE A 102 19.54 -2.28 0.58
N PRO A 103 20.88 -2.20 0.74
CA PRO A 103 21.66 -3.35 1.21
C PRO A 103 21.38 -3.71 2.67
N ALA A 104 21.56 -4.96 3.04
CA ALA A 104 21.33 -5.45 4.41
C ALA A 104 22.16 -4.70 5.46
N ALA A 105 23.37 -4.26 5.09
CA ALA A 105 24.26 -3.50 5.97
C ALA A 105 23.91 -2.01 6.09
N ALA A 106 22.91 -1.51 5.38
CA ALA A 106 22.51 -0.10 5.48
C ALA A 106 22.05 0.24 6.90
N PRO A 107 22.32 1.46 7.39
CA PRO A 107 21.77 1.92 8.67
C PRO A 107 20.25 1.78 8.67
N GLY A 108 19.70 1.04 9.64
CA GLY A 108 18.29 0.71 9.70
C GLY A 108 17.89 -0.59 8.96
N GLY A 109 18.84 -1.32 8.36
CA GLY A 109 18.63 -2.60 7.70
C GLY A 109 18.25 -2.48 6.22
N GLY A 110 18.24 -3.63 5.55
CA GLY A 110 17.93 -3.74 4.13
C GLY A 110 16.45 -3.61 3.81
N GLY A 111 16.14 -3.29 2.56
CA GLY A 111 14.77 -3.14 2.08
C GLY A 111 13.95 -4.42 2.21
N LEU A 112 14.48 -5.53 1.75
CA LEU A 112 13.79 -6.84 1.80
C LEU A 112 13.59 -7.35 3.24
N ALA A 113 14.56 -7.13 4.14
CA ALA A 113 14.41 -7.50 5.54
C ALA A 113 13.26 -6.73 6.23
N THR A 114 12.97 -5.51 5.78
CA THR A 114 11.89 -4.68 6.32
C THR A 114 10.51 -5.19 5.93
N THR A 115 10.39 -5.88 4.81
CA THR A 115 9.11 -6.38 4.28
C THR A 115 8.80 -7.82 4.68
N ALA A 116 9.83 -8.61 5.02
CA ALA A 116 9.66 -10.02 5.36
C ALA A 116 8.67 -10.21 6.51
N ASN A 117 7.68 -11.07 6.29
CA ASN A 117 6.58 -11.39 7.21
C ASN A 117 5.68 -10.19 7.58
N LYS A 118 5.79 -9.05 6.91
CA LYS A 118 4.92 -7.90 7.17
C LYS A 118 3.50 -8.16 6.67
N PRO A 119 2.47 -8.02 7.53
CA PRO A 119 1.07 -8.02 7.11
C PRO A 119 0.81 -6.96 6.05
N ALA A 120 0.13 -7.35 4.97
CA ALA A 120 -0.26 -6.43 3.91
C ALA A 120 -1.69 -6.68 3.44
N ALA A 121 -2.37 -5.63 3.02
CA ALA A 121 -3.69 -5.67 2.41
C ALA A 121 -3.75 -4.77 1.18
N LEU A 122 -4.71 -5.04 0.30
CA LEU A 122 -4.86 -4.36 -0.99
C LEU A 122 -6.26 -3.76 -1.15
N LEU A 123 -6.29 -2.51 -1.59
CA LEU A 123 -7.50 -1.86 -2.11
C LEU A 123 -7.20 -1.28 -3.49
N SER A 124 -8.21 -1.21 -4.33
CA SER A 124 -8.12 -0.54 -5.63
C SER A 124 -9.43 0.15 -5.98
N ALA A 125 -9.37 1.21 -6.78
CA ALA A 125 -10.52 1.91 -7.31
C ALA A 125 -10.29 2.26 -8.80
N SER A 126 -11.33 2.00 -9.63
CA SER A 126 -11.28 2.27 -11.05
C SER A 126 -12.66 2.73 -11.57
N PRO A 127 -12.73 3.61 -12.61
CA PRO A 127 -13.98 3.91 -13.28
C PRO A 127 -14.64 2.68 -13.92
N GLY A 128 -13.84 1.69 -14.33
CA GLY A 128 -14.32 0.43 -14.89
C GLY A 128 -14.98 -0.48 -13.87
N PRO A 129 -15.76 -1.46 -14.31
CA PRO A 129 -16.55 -2.33 -13.43
C PRO A 129 -15.69 -3.25 -12.55
N LEU A 130 -14.48 -3.61 -12.97
CA LEU A 130 -13.58 -4.50 -12.23
C LEU A 130 -12.84 -3.81 -11.08
N GLY A 131 -12.88 -2.48 -10.98
CA GLY A 131 -12.29 -1.75 -9.85
C GLY A 131 -10.77 -1.89 -9.68
N GLY A 132 -10.05 -2.49 -10.63
CA GLY A 132 -8.61 -2.78 -10.53
C GLY A 132 -8.27 -4.17 -10.01
N LEU A 133 -9.23 -5.10 -10.03
CA LEU A 133 -9.07 -6.46 -9.51
C LEU A 133 -7.89 -7.22 -10.12
N ARG A 134 -7.62 -7.04 -11.44
CA ARG A 134 -6.55 -7.75 -12.15
C ARG A 134 -5.17 -7.36 -11.61
N SER A 135 -4.95 -6.05 -11.44
CA SER A 135 -3.74 -5.49 -10.86
C SER A 135 -3.52 -6.00 -9.41
N MET A 136 -4.58 -6.05 -8.60
CA MET A 136 -4.47 -6.52 -7.22
C MET A 136 -4.03 -7.99 -7.13
N ASN A 137 -4.51 -8.86 -8.04
CA ASN A 137 -4.08 -10.26 -8.09
C ASN A 137 -2.58 -10.39 -8.40
N LEU A 138 -2.05 -9.55 -9.29
CA LEU A 138 -0.61 -9.50 -9.59
C LEU A 138 0.20 -8.92 -8.41
N LEU A 139 -0.32 -7.86 -7.78
CA LEU A 139 0.33 -7.27 -6.60
C LEU A 139 0.40 -8.24 -5.43
N ARG A 140 -0.60 -9.08 -5.23
CA ARG A 140 -0.58 -10.13 -4.22
C ARG A 140 0.59 -11.07 -4.44
N GLN A 141 0.82 -11.51 -5.68
CA GLN A 141 1.96 -12.37 -6.04
C GLN A 141 3.29 -11.63 -5.88
N TYR A 142 3.35 -10.38 -6.33
CA TYR A 142 4.54 -9.55 -6.26
C TYR A 142 4.97 -9.30 -4.80
N LEU A 143 4.06 -8.85 -3.94
CA LEU A 143 4.36 -8.58 -2.53
C LEU A 143 4.69 -9.87 -1.75
N GLY A 144 3.99 -10.96 -2.02
CA GLY A 144 4.26 -12.24 -1.37
C GLY A 144 5.55 -12.88 -1.86
N GLY A 145 5.77 -12.94 -3.17
CA GLY A 145 6.89 -13.64 -3.77
C GLY A 145 8.21 -12.88 -3.72
N ALA A 146 8.19 -11.59 -4.07
CA ALA A 146 9.42 -10.79 -4.14
C ALA A 146 9.79 -10.13 -2.80
N PHE A 147 8.80 -9.82 -1.96
CA PHE A 147 9.00 -9.07 -0.71
C PHE A 147 8.67 -9.86 0.55
N ALA A 148 8.30 -11.13 0.41
CA ALA A 148 7.97 -12.04 1.52
C ALA A 148 6.91 -11.46 2.48
N MET A 149 6.02 -10.60 2.00
CA MET A 149 4.89 -10.06 2.79
C MET A 149 3.79 -11.11 2.93
N ILE A 150 3.06 -11.07 4.04
CA ILE A 150 1.87 -11.89 4.26
C ILE A 150 0.65 -11.08 3.85
N VAL A 151 0.20 -11.26 2.61
CA VAL A 151 -0.96 -10.52 2.07
C VAL A 151 -2.25 -11.23 2.47
N VAL A 152 -3.09 -10.57 3.30
CA VAL A 152 -4.36 -11.14 3.75
C VAL A 152 -5.28 -11.50 2.58
N PRO A 153 -6.10 -12.58 2.67
CA PRO A 153 -6.99 -12.99 1.59
C PRO A 153 -8.02 -11.91 1.22
N GLN A 154 -8.47 -11.13 2.20
CA GLN A 154 -9.43 -10.04 2.00
C GLN A 154 -8.82 -8.93 1.16
N GLN A 155 -9.57 -8.50 0.15
CA GLN A 155 -9.24 -7.37 -0.71
C GLN A 155 -10.52 -6.72 -1.23
N PHE A 156 -10.47 -5.46 -1.64
CA PHE A 156 -11.63 -4.79 -2.18
C PHE A 156 -11.27 -3.96 -3.41
N ALA A 157 -11.98 -4.22 -4.52
CA ALA A 157 -11.88 -3.52 -5.79
C ALA A 157 -13.14 -2.68 -6.01
N LEU A 158 -13.03 -1.36 -5.87
CA LEU A 158 -14.12 -0.41 -6.05
C LEU A 158 -14.31 -0.10 -7.53
N GLY A 159 -15.24 -0.79 -8.19
CA GLY A 159 -15.67 -0.46 -9.54
C GLY A 159 -16.55 0.80 -9.58
N ARG A 160 -16.69 1.40 -10.79
CA ARG A 160 -17.49 2.61 -11.03
C ARG A 160 -17.16 3.74 -10.06
N ALA A 161 -15.88 3.88 -9.73
CA ALA A 161 -15.39 4.77 -8.69
C ALA A 161 -15.75 6.25 -8.90
N GLY A 162 -16.08 6.67 -10.14
CA GLY A 162 -16.55 8.03 -10.42
C GLY A 162 -17.85 8.40 -9.73
N GLU A 163 -18.69 7.43 -9.38
CA GLU A 163 -20.00 7.61 -8.75
C GLU A 163 -20.04 7.18 -7.28
N ALA A 164 -18.94 6.60 -6.78
CA ALA A 164 -18.92 5.88 -5.51
C ALA A 164 -18.78 6.77 -4.27
N PHE A 165 -18.31 8.01 -4.45
CA PHE A 165 -18.08 8.93 -3.33
C PHE A 165 -19.11 10.04 -3.32
N ASP A 166 -19.52 10.48 -2.13
CA ASP A 166 -20.34 11.68 -1.93
C ASP A 166 -19.50 12.97 -1.93
N ALA A 167 -20.14 14.12 -1.74
CA ALA A 167 -19.48 15.42 -1.71
C ALA A 167 -18.49 15.58 -0.53
N ALA A 168 -18.66 14.82 0.54
CA ALA A 168 -17.76 14.81 1.70
C ALA A 168 -16.59 13.81 1.51
N GLY A 169 -16.58 13.01 0.42
CA GLY A 169 -15.57 12.01 0.11
C GLY A 169 -15.81 10.66 0.79
N ALA A 170 -16.96 10.44 1.41
CA ALA A 170 -17.35 9.16 1.98
C ALA A 170 -17.95 8.24 0.89
N LEU A 171 -17.85 6.92 1.11
CA LEU A 171 -18.49 5.95 0.24
C LEU A 171 -20.02 6.01 0.40
N LYS A 172 -20.73 6.14 -0.73
CA LYS A 172 -22.22 6.21 -0.75
C LYS A 172 -22.86 4.89 -0.36
N GLU A 173 -22.24 3.77 -0.73
CA GLU A 173 -22.80 2.44 -0.50
C GLU A 173 -22.25 1.82 0.78
N ALA A 174 -23.15 1.48 1.72
CA ALA A 174 -22.81 0.80 2.97
C ALA A 174 -22.05 -0.53 2.73
N ARG A 175 -22.37 -1.26 1.66
CA ARG A 175 -21.68 -2.49 1.29
C ARG A 175 -20.20 -2.24 0.97
N SER A 176 -19.92 -1.17 0.25
CA SER A 176 -18.53 -0.79 -0.09
C SER A 176 -17.76 -0.39 1.16
N GLN A 177 -18.40 0.36 2.08
CA GLN A 177 -17.81 0.70 3.38
C GLN A 177 -17.50 -0.56 4.20
N HIS A 178 -18.45 -1.48 4.30
CA HIS A 178 -18.24 -2.76 5.00
C HIS A 178 -17.12 -3.61 4.39
N SER A 179 -16.97 -3.57 3.06
CA SER A 179 -15.85 -4.27 2.40
C SER A 179 -14.49 -3.68 2.80
N VAL A 180 -14.38 -2.34 2.89
CA VAL A 180 -13.16 -1.67 3.40
C VAL A 180 -12.89 -2.06 4.85
N GLU A 181 -13.91 -2.07 5.71
CA GLU A 181 -13.82 -2.49 7.12
C GLU A 181 -13.30 -3.92 7.24
N GLY A 182 -13.85 -4.86 6.44
CA GLY A 182 -13.41 -6.26 6.45
C GLY A 182 -11.94 -6.44 6.07
N VAL A 183 -11.43 -5.64 5.13
CA VAL A 183 -10.01 -5.66 4.76
C VAL A 183 -9.14 -5.11 5.88
N LEU A 184 -9.55 -4.00 6.51
CA LEU A 184 -8.82 -3.40 7.63
C LEU A 184 -8.79 -4.31 8.87
N THR A 185 -9.92 -4.94 9.20
CA THR A 185 -10.01 -5.93 10.29
C THR A 185 -9.03 -7.08 10.03
N ALA A 186 -9.06 -7.68 8.83
CA ALA A 186 -8.21 -8.81 8.52
C ALA A 186 -6.71 -8.51 8.64
N VAL A 187 -6.25 -7.34 8.16
CA VAL A 187 -4.84 -6.97 8.27
C VAL A 187 -4.46 -6.58 9.69
N GLY A 188 -5.37 -5.96 10.44
CA GLY A 188 -5.18 -5.62 11.85
C GLY A 188 -5.07 -6.86 12.75
N ASP A 189 -5.94 -7.84 12.54
CA ASP A 189 -5.93 -9.12 13.29
C ASP A 189 -4.62 -9.88 13.04
N LEU A 190 -4.19 -9.97 11.76
CA LEU A 190 -2.92 -10.59 11.43
C LEU A 190 -1.73 -9.85 12.07
N ALA A 191 -1.71 -8.53 12.00
CA ALA A 191 -0.66 -7.73 12.63
C ALA A 191 -0.63 -7.91 14.15
N THR A 192 -1.80 -8.01 14.78
CA THR A 192 -1.92 -8.26 16.22
C THR A 192 -1.39 -9.65 16.60
N ALA A 193 -1.76 -10.68 15.84
CA ALA A 193 -1.30 -12.04 16.05
C ALA A 193 0.22 -12.16 15.95
N LEU A 194 0.84 -11.53 14.96
CA LEU A 194 2.30 -11.56 14.77
C LEU A 194 3.09 -10.74 15.80
N LYS A 195 2.45 -9.80 16.49
CA LYS A 195 3.07 -9.05 17.60
C LYS A 195 3.05 -9.81 18.92
N ALA A 196 2.11 -10.74 19.06
CA ALA A 196 1.92 -11.50 20.30
C ALA A 196 2.83 -12.74 20.39
N GLY A 197 3.38 -13.18 19.29
CA GLY A 197 4.35 -14.29 19.18
C GLY A 197 5.77 -13.79 19.13
#